data_53a9983b02dc100ef8fe851c5cc7c4bc
#
_entry.id   53a9983b02dc100ef8fe851c5cc7c4bc
#
_cell.length_a   1.000
_cell.length_b   1.000
_cell.length_c   1.000
_cell.angle_alpha   90.00
_cell.angle_beta   90.00
_cell.angle_gamma   90.00
#
_symmetry.space_group_name_H-M   'P 1'
#
loop_
_entity.id
_entity.type
_entity.pdbx_description
1 polymer ?
#
loop_
_entity_poly.entity_id
_entity_poly.type
_entity_poly.pdbx_seq_one_letter_code
_entity_poly.pdbx_strand_id
1 'polypeptide(L)'
;AEYFKNLWNPESKKSFAILVRKRSQIASIENALRQQGLPVEVIGIGGLIHIPEVADVVTLMKIITDPDAGSSLMRHLTGARINLGPRDIAALGAFSRERAKAMHADSKSFIKKIAAGNPDQLEADDQFSGSIIDALDEITSAKKSGFSDLGYQRLVTFAQDLRRLRSRAGGQITDLVTEIENYLTLESEITLREGSQTGRRHLDRFLDEASKFERSGGSV
;
A
#
# COMPACT_ATOMS: atom_id res chain seq x y z
N ALA A 1 -29.63 -5.60 -9.72
CA ALA A 1 -29.19 -6.95 -9.38
C ALA A 1 -30.29 -7.97 -9.62
N GLU A 2 -31.50 -7.72 -9.14
CA GLU A 2 -32.66 -8.62 -9.25
C GLU A 2 -32.99 -8.99 -10.70
N TYR A 3 -32.97 -8.02 -11.62
CA TYR A 3 -33.15 -8.24 -13.05
C TYR A 3 -32.17 -9.28 -13.62
N PHE A 4 -30.89 -9.20 -13.25
CA PHE A 4 -29.86 -10.15 -13.70
C PHE A 4 -30.01 -11.51 -13.07
N LYS A 5 -30.48 -11.58 -11.81
CA LYS A 5 -30.76 -12.85 -11.12
C LYS A 5 -31.83 -13.65 -11.85
N ASN A 6 -32.87 -12.99 -12.36
CA ASN A 6 -33.95 -13.63 -13.08
C ASN A 6 -33.53 -14.10 -14.49
N LEU A 7 -32.48 -13.52 -15.05
CA LEU A 7 -31.97 -13.87 -16.38
C LEU A 7 -30.82 -14.87 -16.31
N TRP A 8 -30.14 -14.98 -15.16
CA TRP A 8 -28.98 -15.83 -15.02
C TRP A 8 -29.35 -17.28 -14.73
N ASN A 9 -28.77 -18.17 -15.53
CA ASN A 9 -28.89 -19.61 -15.34
C ASN A 9 -27.46 -20.21 -15.35
N PRO A 10 -27.04 -20.94 -14.29
CA PRO A 10 -25.70 -21.57 -14.20
C PRO A 10 -25.38 -22.50 -15.38
N GLU A 11 -26.38 -23.16 -15.93
CA GLU A 11 -26.22 -24.07 -17.08
C GLU A 11 -26.15 -23.35 -18.44
N SER A 12 -26.48 -22.06 -18.47
CA SER A 12 -26.45 -21.24 -19.68
C SER A 12 -25.05 -20.73 -19.95
N LYS A 13 -24.57 -20.86 -21.20
CA LYS A 13 -23.32 -20.21 -21.66
C LYS A 13 -23.45 -18.69 -21.86
N LYS A 14 -24.55 -18.06 -21.43
CA LYS A 14 -24.77 -16.63 -21.58
C LYS A 14 -23.98 -15.86 -20.52
N SER A 15 -23.25 -14.85 -20.94
CA SER A 15 -22.60 -13.86 -20.08
C SER A 15 -23.32 -12.52 -20.21
N PHE A 16 -23.29 -11.75 -19.13
CA PHE A 16 -23.87 -10.41 -19.08
C PHE A 16 -22.76 -9.41 -18.80
N ALA A 17 -22.80 -8.23 -19.40
CA ALA A 17 -21.87 -7.16 -19.12
C ALA A 17 -22.60 -5.92 -18.63
N ILE A 18 -22.08 -5.31 -17.57
CA ILE A 18 -22.54 -4.02 -17.06
C ILE A 18 -21.45 -2.99 -17.32
N LEU A 19 -21.75 -2.00 -18.15
CA LEU A 19 -20.85 -0.91 -18.46
C LEU A 19 -21.16 0.29 -17.57
N VAL A 20 -20.16 0.81 -16.89
CA VAL A 20 -20.28 1.97 -16.02
C VAL A 20 -19.47 3.15 -16.54
N ARG A 21 -20.03 4.35 -16.43
CA ARG A 21 -19.33 5.58 -16.85
C ARG A 21 -18.31 6.05 -15.81
N LYS A 22 -18.61 5.83 -14.52
CA LYS A 22 -17.75 6.25 -13.41
C LYS A 22 -17.29 5.02 -12.62
N ARG A 23 -15.99 4.91 -12.38
CA ARG A 23 -15.40 3.79 -11.61
C ARG A 23 -15.96 3.69 -10.17
N SER A 24 -16.34 4.82 -9.55
CA SER A 24 -16.94 4.83 -8.21
C SER A 24 -18.25 4.04 -8.11
N GLN A 25 -18.92 3.74 -9.23
CA GLN A 25 -20.13 2.94 -9.25
C GLN A 25 -19.89 1.43 -9.21
N ILE A 26 -18.66 0.98 -9.51
CA ILE A 26 -18.33 -0.45 -9.62
C ILE A 26 -18.58 -1.19 -8.31
N ALA A 27 -18.01 -0.70 -7.20
CA ALA A 27 -18.11 -1.36 -5.91
C ALA A 27 -19.57 -1.56 -5.43
N SER A 28 -20.42 -0.55 -5.62
CA SER A 28 -21.83 -0.63 -5.26
C SER A 28 -22.59 -1.67 -6.09
N ILE A 29 -22.33 -1.70 -7.41
CA ILE A 29 -22.96 -2.64 -8.33
C ILE A 29 -22.49 -4.06 -8.05
N GLU A 30 -21.19 -4.25 -7.88
CA GLU A 30 -20.60 -5.54 -7.56
C GLU A 30 -21.18 -6.13 -6.27
N ASN A 31 -21.21 -5.34 -5.19
CA ASN A 31 -21.79 -5.75 -3.92
C ASN A 31 -23.27 -6.17 -4.07
N ALA A 32 -24.06 -5.38 -4.81
CA ALA A 32 -25.47 -5.68 -5.03
C ALA A 32 -25.68 -6.99 -5.83
N LEU A 33 -24.79 -7.29 -6.78
CA LEU A 33 -24.85 -8.53 -7.55
C LEU A 33 -24.43 -9.73 -6.73
N ARG A 34 -23.34 -9.61 -5.96
CA ARG A 34 -22.84 -10.67 -5.06
C ARG A 34 -23.86 -11.02 -3.96
N GLN A 35 -24.55 -10.02 -3.40
CA GLN A 35 -25.63 -10.24 -2.43
C GLN A 35 -26.79 -11.06 -3.00
N GLN A 36 -26.98 -11.03 -4.32
CA GLN A 36 -27.96 -11.88 -5.00
C GLN A 36 -27.41 -13.26 -5.40
N GLY A 37 -26.17 -13.59 -5.01
CA GLY A 37 -25.53 -14.87 -5.34
C GLY A 37 -25.04 -14.98 -6.78
N LEU A 38 -24.94 -13.86 -7.51
CA LEU A 38 -24.45 -13.87 -8.89
C LEU A 38 -22.93 -13.90 -8.92
N PRO A 39 -22.30 -14.73 -9.77
CA PRO A 39 -20.87 -14.67 -10.01
C PRO A 39 -20.53 -13.37 -10.77
N VAL A 40 -19.67 -12.55 -10.20
CA VAL A 40 -19.30 -11.24 -10.77
C VAL A 40 -17.80 -11.18 -10.96
N GLU A 41 -17.39 -10.73 -12.14
CA GLU A 41 -16.01 -10.39 -12.46
C GLU A 41 -15.92 -8.92 -12.88
N VAL A 42 -15.06 -8.15 -12.22
CA VAL A 42 -14.79 -6.76 -12.59
C VAL A 42 -13.63 -6.73 -13.56
N ILE A 43 -13.88 -6.20 -14.79
CA ILE A 43 -12.88 -6.16 -15.84
C ILE A 43 -12.08 -4.84 -15.76
N GLY A 44 -10.75 -4.94 -15.84
CA GLY A 44 -9.81 -3.82 -15.83
C GLY A 44 -9.12 -3.60 -14.49
N ILE A 45 -7.92 -3.00 -14.53
CA ILE A 45 -7.06 -2.78 -13.37
C ILE A 45 -7.73 -1.94 -12.28
N GLY A 46 -8.60 -1.00 -12.67
CA GLY A 46 -9.32 -0.14 -11.72
C GLY A 46 -10.30 -0.87 -10.81
N GLY A 47 -10.74 -2.09 -11.17
CA GLY A 47 -11.51 -2.96 -10.28
C GLY A 47 -10.60 -3.76 -9.35
N LEU A 48 -9.44 -4.18 -9.85
CA LEU A 48 -8.51 -5.01 -9.10
C LEU A 48 -7.92 -4.31 -7.88
N ILE A 49 -7.60 -3.03 -7.98
CA ILE A 49 -7.01 -2.26 -6.86
C ILE A 49 -7.94 -2.08 -5.65
N HIS A 50 -9.23 -2.38 -5.79
CA HIS A 50 -10.19 -2.34 -4.68
C HIS A 50 -10.37 -3.70 -4.00
N ILE A 51 -9.80 -4.75 -4.57
CA ILE A 51 -9.79 -6.08 -3.98
C ILE A 51 -8.77 -6.11 -2.86
N PRO A 52 -9.12 -6.54 -1.64
CA PRO A 52 -8.28 -6.39 -0.45
C PRO A 52 -6.84 -6.88 -0.65
N GLU A 53 -6.64 -8.07 -1.18
CA GLU A 53 -5.33 -8.67 -1.44
C GLU A 53 -4.51 -7.89 -2.46
N VAL A 54 -5.14 -7.41 -3.53
CA VAL A 54 -4.46 -6.55 -4.54
C VAL A 54 -4.15 -5.18 -3.95
N ALA A 55 -5.08 -4.63 -3.15
CA ALA A 55 -4.87 -3.36 -2.44
C ALA A 55 -3.68 -3.44 -1.47
N ASP A 56 -3.49 -4.59 -0.80
CA ASP A 56 -2.36 -4.79 0.10
C ASP A 56 -1.03 -4.84 -0.67
N VAL A 57 -0.99 -5.51 -1.81
CA VAL A 57 0.19 -5.49 -2.69
C VAL A 57 0.49 -4.07 -3.18
N VAL A 58 -0.50 -3.38 -3.73
CA VAL A 58 -0.34 -2.02 -4.29
C VAL A 58 0.07 -1.01 -3.22
N THR A 59 -0.50 -1.09 -2.02
CA THR A 59 -0.13 -0.17 -0.93
C THR A 59 1.27 -0.44 -0.42
N LEU A 60 1.73 -1.70 -0.40
CA LEU A 60 3.10 -2.01 -0.03
C LEU A 60 4.10 -1.56 -1.11
N MET A 61 3.77 -1.73 -2.41
CA MET A 61 4.57 -1.14 -3.50
C MET A 61 4.71 0.38 -3.33
N LYS A 62 3.62 1.09 -3.01
CA LYS A 62 3.69 2.54 -2.75
C LYS A 62 4.62 2.88 -1.59
N ILE A 63 4.58 2.16 -0.47
CA ILE A 63 5.47 2.38 0.67
C ILE A 63 6.93 2.18 0.29
N ILE A 64 7.21 1.26 -0.64
CA ILE A 64 8.57 0.97 -1.10
C ILE A 64 9.12 2.12 -1.96
N THR A 65 8.28 2.75 -2.79
CA THR A 65 8.70 3.68 -3.84
C THR A 65 8.44 5.15 -3.52
N ASP A 66 7.51 5.45 -2.62
CA ASP A 66 7.05 6.80 -2.35
C ASP A 66 7.14 7.11 -0.84
N PRO A 67 8.07 7.99 -0.41
CA PRO A 67 8.19 8.39 0.98
C PRO A 67 6.96 9.14 1.53
N ASP A 68 6.09 9.66 0.66
CA ASP A 68 4.86 10.36 1.05
C ASP A 68 3.64 9.44 1.18
N ALA A 69 3.79 8.13 0.92
CA ALA A 69 2.73 7.15 1.03
C ALA A 69 2.34 6.77 2.48
N GLY A 70 2.34 7.73 3.40
CA GLY A 70 2.03 7.51 4.82
C GLY A 70 0.65 6.89 5.08
N SER A 71 -0.36 7.22 4.27
CA SER A 71 -1.69 6.60 4.36
C SER A 71 -1.66 5.10 4.01
N SER A 72 -0.84 4.71 3.02
CA SER A 72 -0.61 3.31 2.67
C SER A 72 0.10 2.57 3.80
N LEU A 73 1.07 3.21 4.46
CA LEU A 73 1.77 2.66 5.62
C LEU A 73 0.79 2.38 6.77
N MET A 74 -0.15 3.29 7.05
CA MET A 74 -1.14 3.10 8.12
C MET A 74 -1.96 1.83 7.94
N ARG A 75 -2.35 1.48 6.71
CA ARG A 75 -3.07 0.24 6.41
C ARG A 75 -2.30 -1.00 6.88
N HIS A 76 -1.00 -1.06 6.63
CA HIS A 76 -0.16 -2.20 7.05
C HIS A 76 0.12 -2.19 8.55
N LEU A 77 0.40 -1.03 9.15
CA LEU A 77 0.68 -0.92 10.58
C LEU A 77 -0.51 -1.34 11.45
N THR A 78 -1.74 -0.99 11.03
CA THR A 78 -2.98 -1.35 11.76
C THR A 78 -3.55 -2.71 11.35
N GLY A 79 -3.08 -3.27 10.25
CA GLY A 79 -3.51 -4.58 9.75
C GLY A 79 -3.12 -5.73 10.68
N ALA A 80 -3.75 -6.89 10.49
CA ALA A 80 -3.60 -8.07 11.35
C ALA A 80 -2.15 -8.55 11.50
N ARG A 81 -1.33 -8.36 10.45
CA ARG A 81 0.07 -8.82 10.42
C ARG A 81 0.97 -8.07 11.41
N ILE A 82 0.89 -6.74 11.43
CA ILE A 82 1.73 -5.90 12.30
C ILE A 82 0.97 -5.55 13.58
N ASN A 83 -0.32 -5.23 13.46
CA ASN A 83 -1.26 -5.01 14.55
C ASN A 83 -0.71 -4.07 15.63
N LEU A 84 -0.34 -2.83 15.20
CA LEU A 84 0.10 -1.79 16.13
C LEU A 84 -1.08 -1.11 16.82
N GLY A 85 -0.90 -0.88 18.11
CA GLY A 85 -1.86 -0.09 18.89
C GLY A 85 -1.71 1.42 18.63
N PRO A 86 -2.74 2.22 19.00
CA PRO A 86 -2.73 3.66 18.83
C PRO A 86 -1.56 4.37 19.54
N ARG A 87 -1.10 3.84 20.67
CA ARG A 87 0.08 4.36 21.38
C ARG A 87 1.33 4.32 20.52
N ASP A 88 1.60 3.17 19.89
CA ASP A 88 2.83 2.97 19.09
C ASP A 88 2.78 3.78 17.80
N ILE A 89 1.58 3.92 17.20
CA ILE A 89 1.36 4.79 16.04
C ILE A 89 1.62 6.26 16.41
N ALA A 90 1.11 6.72 17.56
CA ALA A 90 1.33 8.08 18.04
C ALA A 90 2.83 8.33 18.32
N ALA A 91 3.53 7.36 18.90
CA ALA A 91 4.96 7.42 19.16
C ALA A 91 5.78 7.50 17.86
N LEU A 92 5.42 6.70 16.82
CA LEU A 92 6.05 6.77 15.50
C LEU A 92 5.82 8.16 14.86
N GLY A 93 4.61 8.69 14.93
CA GLY A 93 4.29 10.04 14.45
C GLY A 93 5.03 11.15 15.21
N ALA A 94 5.23 11.01 16.53
CA ALA A 94 6.03 11.94 17.31
C ALA A 94 7.50 11.90 16.90
N PHE A 95 8.05 10.71 16.70
CA PHE A 95 9.41 10.51 16.23
C PHE A 95 9.62 11.09 14.82
N SER A 96 8.67 10.90 13.89
CA SER A 96 8.72 11.52 12.56
C SER A 96 8.80 13.05 12.63
N ARG A 97 7.98 13.68 13.49
CA ARG A 97 8.01 15.13 13.69
C ARG A 97 9.31 15.64 14.34
N GLU A 98 9.85 14.88 15.31
CA GLU A 98 11.14 15.21 15.95
C GLU A 98 12.28 15.22 14.91
N ARG A 99 12.31 14.20 14.06
CA ARG A 99 13.29 14.10 12.97
C ARG A 99 13.15 15.23 11.94
N ALA A 100 11.92 15.52 11.51
CA ALA A 100 11.68 16.63 10.59
C ALA A 100 12.23 17.97 11.15
N LYS A 101 11.99 18.25 12.43
CA LYS A 101 12.53 19.45 13.09
C LYS A 101 14.06 19.46 13.13
N ALA A 102 14.71 18.33 13.41
CA ALA A 102 16.16 18.23 13.42
C ALA A 102 16.75 18.49 12.02
N MET A 103 16.18 17.85 10.98
CA MET A 103 16.61 18.07 9.58
C MET A 103 16.43 19.52 9.14
N HIS A 104 15.33 20.17 9.55
CA HIS A 104 15.12 21.61 9.27
C HIS A 104 16.15 22.51 9.97
N ALA A 105 16.48 22.22 11.22
CA ALA A 105 17.50 22.98 11.95
C ALA A 105 18.87 22.87 11.27
N ASP A 106 19.23 21.67 10.83
CA ASP A 106 20.48 21.41 10.11
C ASP A 106 20.48 22.10 8.72
N SER A 107 19.38 22.02 7.97
CA SER A 107 19.23 22.68 6.67
C SER A 107 19.29 24.20 6.80
N LYS A 108 18.61 24.80 7.78
CA LYS A 108 18.70 26.25 8.06
C LYS A 108 20.12 26.65 8.43
N SER A 109 20.83 25.84 9.23
CA SER A 109 22.24 26.07 9.58
C SER A 109 23.16 26.01 8.37
N PHE A 110 22.94 25.03 7.48
CA PHE A 110 23.71 24.83 6.26
C PHE A 110 23.46 25.97 5.24
N ILE A 111 22.21 26.32 5.02
CA ILE A 111 21.80 27.44 4.16
C ILE A 111 22.39 28.76 4.67
N LYS A 112 22.35 29.02 6.00
CA LYS A 112 22.94 30.19 6.60
C LYS A 112 24.46 30.28 6.40
N LYS A 113 25.15 29.09 6.38
CA LYS A 113 26.59 29.03 6.08
C LYS A 113 26.91 29.35 4.61
N ILE A 114 26.02 28.89 3.67
CA ILE A 114 26.20 29.17 2.23
C ILE A 114 25.76 30.60 1.89
N ALA A 115 24.65 31.08 2.47
CA ALA A 115 24.05 32.39 2.19
C ALA A 115 24.70 33.55 2.95
N ALA A 116 25.92 33.39 3.47
CA ALA A 116 26.68 34.50 4.06
C ALA A 116 26.87 35.72 3.10
N GLY A 117 26.27 35.67 1.90
CA GLY A 117 26.25 36.71 0.89
C GLY A 117 24.88 37.35 0.57
N ASN A 118 23.73 36.75 0.90
CA ASN A 118 22.42 37.36 0.63
C ASN A 118 21.27 36.68 1.41
N PRO A 119 20.82 37.21 2.56
CA PRO A 119 19.86 36.55 3.45
C PRO A 119 18.39 36.66 3.03
N ASP A 120 18.02 37.51 2.06
CA ASP A 120 16.61 37.90 1.82
C ASP A 120 15.82 37.02 0.83
N GLN A 121 16.35 35.91 0.33
CA GLN A 121 15.69 35.11 -0.71
C GLN A 121 15.29 33.67 -0.32
N LEU A 122 15.40 33.30 0.95
CA LEU A 122 15.07 31.93 1.36
C LEU A 122 13.98 31.91 2.45
N GLU A 123 12.75 32.09 2.03
CA GLU A 123 11.60 31.68 2.85
C GLU A 123 11.62 30.14 2.96
N ALA A 124 12.02 29.62 4.12
CA ALA A 124 11.88 28.21 4.42
C ALA A 124 10.39 27.92 4.61
N ASP A 125 9.81 27.09 3.76
CA ASP A 125 8.45 26.59 3.90
C ASP A 125 8.33 25.83 5.22
N ASP A 126 7.61 26.40 6.20
CA ASP A 126 7.44 25.86 7.56
C ASP A 126 6.47 24.67 7.60
N GLN A 127 5.99 24.18 6.45
CA GLN A 127 5.03 23.07 6.34
C GLN A 127 5.64 21.68 6.10
N PHE A 128 6.92 21.49 6.31
CA PHE A 128 7.54 20.18 6.12
C PHE A 128 7.07 19.20 7.20
N SER A 129 6.06 18.42 6.89
CA SER A 129 5.70 17.25 7.69
C SER A 129 6.67 16.12 7.36
N GLY A 130 7.51 15.73 8.31
CA GLY A 130 8.48 14.65 8.09
C GLY A 130 7.79 13.35 7.63
N SER A 131 8.40 12.67 6.68
CA SER A 131 7.91 11.37 6.21
C SER A 131 7.88 10.36 7.36
N ILE A 132 6.73 9.74 7.58
CA ILE A 132 6.58 8.67 8.56
C ILE A 132 7.27 7.37 8.09
N ILE A 133 7.46 7.23 6.78
CA ILE A 133 8.17 6.11 6.15
C ILE A 133 9.67 6.26 6.43
N ASP A 134 10.24 7.45 6.28
CA ASP A 134 11.63 7.72 6.62
C ASP A 134 11.89 7.55 8.12
N ALA A 135 10.93 7.96 8.96
CA ALA A 135 11.01 7.71 10.39
C ALA A 135 11.01 6.21 10.72
N LEU A 136 10.21 5.42 10.02
CA LEU A 136 10.22 3.96 10.18
C LEU A 136 11.56 3.34 9.76
N ASP A 137 12.19 3.83 8.70
CA ASP A 137 13.50 3.35 8.28
C ASP A 137 14.59 3.59 9.35
N GLU A 138 14.46 4.64 10.11
CA GLU A 138 15.39 4.97 11.19
C GLU A 138 14.83 4.64 12.60
N ILE A 139 13.85 3.76 12.69
CA ILE A 139 13.18 3.40 13.95
C ILE A 139 14.15 2.96 15.06
N THR A 140 15.29 2.38 14.70
CA THR A 140 16.31 1.96 15.64
C THR A 140 16.98 3.13 16.38
N SER A 141 16.90 4.35 15.85
CA SER A 141 17.39 5.59 16.50
C SER A 141 16.35 6.22 17.43
N ALA A 142 15.09 5.75 17.40
CA ALA A 142 14.02 6.25 18.24
C ALA A 142 14.22 5.86 19.72
N LYS A 143 13.76 6.74 20.62
CA LYS A 143 13.71 6.43 22.06
C LYS A 143 12.65 5.35 22.33
N LYS A 144 13.06 4.18 22.80
CA LYS A 144 12.14 3.07 23.10
C LYS A 144 11.04 3.43 24.09
N SER A 145 11.29 4.37 25.01
CA SER A 145 10.35 4.74 26.07
C SER A 145 8.98 5.26 25.59
N GLY A 146 8.89 5.69 24.32
CA GLY A 146 7.62 6.11 23.71
C GLY A 146 6.75 4.95 23.26
N PHE A 147 7.35 3.79 22.99
CA PHE A 147 6.70 2.62 22.41
C PHE A 147 6.40 1.55 23.45
N SER A 148 5.48 0.64 23.14
CA SER A 148 5.41 -0.64 23.82
C SER A 148 6.57 -1.53 23.34
N ASP A 149 7.04 -2.46 24.19
CA ASP A 149 8.14 -3.36 23.81
C ASP A 149 7.79 -4.17 22.56
N LEU A 150 6.56 -4.69 22.52
CA LEU A 150 6.08 -5.48 21.37
C LEU A 150 5.91 -4.61 20.11
N GLY A 151 5.35 -3.41 20.24
CA GLY A 151 5.17 -2.48 19.13
C GLY A 151 6.50 -2.05 18.54
N TYR A 152 7.48 -1.74 19.38
CA TYR A 152 8.82 -1.40 18.93
C TYR A 152 9.49 -2.55 18.16
N GLN A 153 9.42 -3.78 18.67
CA GLN A 153 9.96 -4.96 17.98
C GLN A 153 9.31 -5.17 16.63
N ARG A 154 7.98 -5.05 16.54
CA ARG A 154 7.23 -5.17 15.29
C ARG A 154 7.64 -4.11 14.26
N LEU A 155 7.82 -2.86 14.70
CA LEU A 155 8.29 -1.78 13.83
C LEU A 155 9.71 -2.03 13.30
N VAL A 156 10.63 -2.47 14.16
CA VAL A 156 12.01 -2.81 13.75
C VAL A 156 12.00 -3.94 12.72
N THR A 157 11.24 -5.00 12.96
CA THR A 157 11.13 -6.13 12.02
C THR A 157 10.53 -5.64 10.68
N PHE A 158 9.46 -4.86 10.73
CA PHE A 158 8.84 -4.33 9.51
C PHE A 158 9.77 -3.41 8.72
N ALA A 159 10.53 -2.55 9.39
CA ALA A 159 11.53 -1.71 8.74
C ALA A 159 12.62 -2.55 8.03
N GLN A 160 13.06 -3.66 8.64
CA GLN A 160 14.01 -4.59 8.01
C GLN A 160 13.41 -5.27 6.78
N ASP A 161 12.14 -5.70 6.87
CA ASP A 161 11.43 -6.31 5.75
C ASP A 161 11.25 -5.33 4.58
N LEU A 162 10.89 -4.07 4.87
CA LEU A 162 10.80 -3.02 3.84
C LEU A 162 12.13 -2.75 3.15
N ARG A 163 13.24 -2.71 3.88
CA ARG A 163 14.58 -2.55 3.28
C ARG A 163 14.91 -3.71 2.35
N ARG A 164 14.56 -4.95 2.74
CA ARG A 164 14.75 -6.13 1.90
C ARG A 164 13.90 -6.03 0.63
N LEU A 165 12.63 -5.65 0.72
CA LEU A 165 11.77 -5.47 -0.45
C LEU A 165 12.26 -4.35 -1.36
N ARG A 166 12.71 -3.21 -0.81
CA ARG A 166 13.31 -2.12 -1.59
C ARG A 166 14.55 -2.53 -2.36
N SER A 167 15.38 -3.41 -1.80
CA SER A 167 16.55 -3.91 -2.53
C SER A 167 16.19 -4.71 -3.79
N ARG A 168 14.93 -5.15 -3.90
CA ARG A 168 14.37 -5.84 -5.09
C ARG A 168 13.62 -4.92 -6.03
N ALA A 169 13.28 -3.70 -5.61
CA ALA A 169 12.46 -2.77 -6.40
C ALA A 169 13.11 -2.29 -7.71
N GLY A 170 14.44 -2.40 -7.85
CA GLY A 170 15.14 -2.10 -9.10
C GLY A 170 15.08 -3.21 -10.16
N GLY A 171 14.42 -4.34 -9.87
CA GLY A 171 14.22 -5.46 -10.80
C GLY A 171 12.92 -5.37 -11.58
N GLN A 172 12.42 -6.54 -12.00
CA GLN A 172 11.14 -6.63 -12.69
C GLN A 172 9.97 -6.39 -11.73
N ILE A 173 8.93 -5.70 -12.21
CA ILE A 173 7.71 -5.41 -11.40
C ILE A 173 7.04 -6.72 -10.97
N THR A 174 6.99 -7.69 -11.85
CA THR A 174 6.41 -9.01 -11.61
C THR A 174 7.13 -9.76 -10.50
N ASP A 175 8.46 -9.66 -10.42
CA ASP A 175 9.27 -10.25 -9.36
C ASP A 175 8.99 -9.57 -8.01
N LEU A 176 8.90 -8.23 -8.00
CA LEU A 176 8.57 -7.47 -6.81
C LEU A 176 7.17 -7.82 -6.29
N VAL A 177 6.17 -7.91 -7.19
CA VAL A 177 4.80 -8.31 -6.82
C VAL A 177 4.80 -9.70 -6.18
N THR A 178 5.50 -10.67 -6.78
CA THR A 178 5.61 -12.03 -6.25
C THR A 178 6.29 -12.06 -4.87
N GLU A 179 7.35 -11.28 -4.68
CA GLU A 179 8.04 -11.16 -3.39
C GLU A 179 7.13 -10.54 -2.32
N ILE A 180 6.31 -9.55 -2.69
CA ILE A 180 5.32 -8.93 -1.81
C ILE A 180 4.20 -9.93 -1.46
N GLU A 181 3.68 -10.69 -2.41
CA GLU A 181 2.69 -11.74 -2.17
C GLU A 181 3.21 -12.77 -1.15
N ASN A 182 4.44 -13.23 -1.33
CA ASN A 182 5.11 -14.16 -0.41
C ASN A 182 5.31 -13.54 0.98
N TYR A 183 5.76 -12.28 1.03
CA TYR A 183 5.91 -11.55 2.29
C TYR A 183 4.60 -11.43 3.04
N LEU A 184 3.51 -11.09 2.36
CA LEU A 184 2.18 -10.95 2.94
C LEU A 184 1.50 -12.30 3.21
N THR A 185 2.06 -13.43 2.74
CA THR A 185 1.47 -14.77 2.85
C THR A 185 0.05 -14.85 2.26
N LEU A 186 -0.20 -14.10 1.19
CA LEU A 186 -1.54 -13.94 0.61
C LEU A 186 -2.13 -15.25 0.10
N GLU A 187 -1.30 -16.14 -0.43
CA GLU A 187 -1.76 -17.44 -0.93
C GLU A 187 -2.47 -18.27 0.18
N SER A 188 -1.86 -18.29 1.37
CA SER A 188 -2.44 -19.01 2.52
C SER A 188 -3.73 -18.36 2.98
N GLU A 189 -3.79 -17.04 3.06
CA GLU A 189 -4.97 -16.28 3.48
C GLU A 189 -6.14 -16.46 2.50
N ILE A 190 -5.87 -16.35 1.21
CA ILE A 190 -6.85 -16.51 0.15
C ILE A 190 -7.40 -17.94 0.14
N THR A 191 -6.52 -18.94 0.26
CA THR A 191 -6.90 -20.35 0.27
C THR A 191 -7.85 -20.67 1.43
N LEU A 192 -7.60 -20.10 2.61
CA LEU A 192 -8.45 -20.26 3.78
C LEU A 192 -9.81 -19.57 3.63
N ARG A 193 -9.86 -18.43 2.92
CA ARG A 193 -11.10 -17.64 2.77
C ARG A 193 -12.00 -18.12 1.63
N GLU A 194 -11.44 -18.43 0.47
CA GLU A 194 -12.22 -18.64 -0.77
C GLU A 194 -11.96 -20.00 -1.43
N GLY A 195 -11.04 -20.80 -0.91
CA GLY A 195 -10.56 -22.03 -1.55
C GLY A 195 -9.54 -21.76 -2.66
N SER A 196 -8.67 -22.73 -2.93
CA SER A 196 -7.46 -22.57 -3.74
C SER A 196 -7.68 -22.15 -5.20
N GLN A 197 -8.82 -22.52 -5.80
CA GLN A 197 -9.04 -22.28 -7.24
C GLN A 197 -9.66 -20.93 -7.58
N THR A 198 -10.34 -20.27 -6.63
CA THR A 198 -11.10 -19.05 -6.90
C THR A 198 -10.39 -17.79 -6.43
N GLY A 199 -9.67 -17.88 -5.31
CA GLY A 199 -9.09 -16.72 -4.65
C GLY A 199 -7.90 -16.10 -5.37
N ARG A 200 -7.06 -16.93 -6.04
CA ARG A 200 -5.84 -16.42 -6.70
C ARG A 200 -6.10 -15.64 -8.00
N ARG A 201 -7.27 -15.78 -8.62
CA ARG A 201 -7.59 -15.12 -9.91
C ARG A 201 -7.30 -13.63 -9.96
N HIS A 202 -7.52 -12.93 -8.87
CA HIS A 202 -7.33 -11.48 -8.81
C HIS A 202 -5.86 -11.10 -8.79
N LEU A 203 -5.05 -11.85 -8.05
CA LEU A 203 -3.59 -11.66 -8.02
C LEU A 203 -2.95 -12.06 -9.36
N ASP A 204 -3.36 -13.20 -9.95
CA ASP A 204 -2.86 -13.63 -11.25
C ASP A 204 -3.17 -12.59 -12.32
N ARG A 205 -4.38 -12.05 -12.30
CA ARG A 205 -4.77 -10.96 -13.21
C ARG A 205 -3.99 -9.68 -12.97
N PHE A 206 -3.71 -9.33 -11.71
CA PHE A 206 -2.87 -8.18 -11.38
C PHE A 206 -1.45 -8.38 -11.90
N LEU A 207 -0.87 -9.58 -11.75
CA LEU A 207 0.42 -9.97 -12.31
C LEU A 207 0.43 -9.86 -13.85
N ASP A 208 -0.63 -10.30 -14.53
CA ASP A 208 -0.76 -10.16 -15.98
C ASP A 208 -0.74 -8.69 -16.42
N GLU A 209 -1.44 -7.80 -15.72
CA GLU A 209 -1.46 -6.37 -16.01
C GLU A 209 -0.10 -5.72 -15.69
N ALA A 210 0.56 -6.12 -14.60
CA ALA A 210 1.93 -5.68 -14.26
C ALA A 210 2.92 -6.10 -15.37
N SER A 211 2.84 -7.35 -15.85
CA SER A 211 3.66 -7.85 -16.96
C SER A 211 3.41 -7.11 -18.28
N LYS A 212 2.17 -6.73 -18.59
CA LYS A 212 1.86 -5.91 -19.76
C LYS A 212 2.45 -4.52 -19.66
N PHE A 213 2.36 -3.89 -18.48
CA PHE A 213 2.92 -2.59 -18.23
C PHE A 213 4.45 -2.60 -18.37
N GLU A 214 5.11 -3.60 -17.80
CA GLU A 214 6.56 -3.80 -17.92
C GLU A 214 7.01 -3.97 -19.38
N ARG A 215 6.29 -4.79 -20.16
CA ARG A 215 6.56 -4.95 -21.61
C ARG A 215 6.36 -3.68 -22.41
N SER A 216 5.53 -2.75 -21.95
CA SER A 216 5.37 -1.43 -22.56
C SER A 216 6.44 -0.41 -22.18
N GLY A 217 7.46 -0.82 -21.40
CA GLY A 217 8.55 0.03 -20.94
C GLY A 217 8.29 0.72 -19.59
N GLY A 218 7.27 0.30 -18.86
CA GLY A 218 7.00 0.78 -17.50
C GLY A 218 7.98 0.20 -16.47
N SER A 219 8.29 0.97 -15.43
CA SER A 219 9.12 0.56 -14.29
C SER A 219 8.42 0.92 -12.96
N VAL A 220 8.93 0.39 -11.87
CA VAL A 220 8.48 0.72 -10.50
C VAL A 220 8.88 2.14 -10.15
#